data_a7ee7790ed8ec6cf443fd45b02d88a4c
#
_entry.id   a7ee7790ed8ec6cf443fd45b02d88a4c
#
_cell.length_a   1.000
_cell.length_b   1.000
_cell.length_c   1.000
_cell.angle_alpha   90.00
_cell.angle_beta   90.00
_cell.angle_gamma   90.00
#
_symmetry.space_group_name_H-M   'P 1'
#
loop_
_entity.id
_entity.type
_entity.pdbx_description
1 polymer ?
#
loop_
_entity_poly.entity_id
_entity_poly.type
_entity_poly.pdbx_seq_one_letter_code
_entity_poly.pdbx_strand_id
1 'polypeptide(L)'
;ADGPEGIGFAQAEEGTWWCRDGDAAAALECARQKCSDESGGQECFPTRWCYPAGWSGLMVVWLPEFHSTHVVCGMPGEEATRAALKAICQSAPEFTSCDLALLIDYDGNEMPLDETIDPRGGAAD
;
A
#
# COMPACT_ATOMS: atom_id res chain seq x y z
N ALA A 1 19.16 8.52 -10.30
CA ALA A 1 19.85 8.65 -9.06
C ALA A 1 20.64 7.40 -8.71
N ASP A 2 21.78 7.61 -8.16
CA ASP A 2 22.65 6.53 -7.77
C ASP A 2 22.33 6.14 -6.35
N GLY A 3 22.26 4.85 -6.10
CA GLY A 3 22.02 4.35 -4.78
C GLY A 3 20.55 4.05 -4.52
N PRO A 4 20.27 3.53 -3.34
CA PRO A 4 18.92 3.09 -3.02
C PRO A 4 17.96 4.26 -2.87
N GLU A 5 16.72 3.98 -3.22
CA GLU A 5 15.63 4.93 -3.02
C GLU A 5 14.66 4.38 -1.99
N GLY A 6 13.95 5.29 -1.35
CA GLY A 6 12.81 4.92 -0.54
C GLY A 6 11.53 5.12 -1.30
N ILE A 7 10.42 4.81 -0.66
CA ILE A 7 9.09 4.97 -1.24
C ILE A 7 8.20 5.64 -0.21
N GLY A 8 7.46 6.65 -0.67
CA GLY A 8 6.52 7.37 0.18
C GLY A 8 5.12 7.25 -0.36
N PHE A 9 4.15 7.18 0.54
CA PHE A 9 2.74 6.99 0.19
C PHE A 9 1.90 8.13 0.77
N ALA A 10 0.87 8.51 0.01
CA ALA A 10 -0.14 9.45 0.48
C ALA A 10 -1.51 8.90 0.14
N GLN A 11 -2.48 9.18 0.99
CA GLN A 11 -3.83 8.64 0.83
C GLN A 11 -4.86 9.75 0.89
N ALA A 12 -5.92 9.57 0.11
CA ALA A 12 -7.14 10.34 0.19
C ALA A 12 -8.29 9.35 0.28
N GLU A 13 -9.50 9.87 0.37
CA GLU A 13 -10.68 9.02 0.51
C GLU A 13 -10.82 8.02 -0.64
N GLU A 14 -10.37 8.41 -1.83
CA GLU A 14 -10.60 7.61 -3.02
C GLU A 14 -9.40 6.79 -3.48
N GLY A 15 -8.26 6.87 -2.80
CA GLY A 15 -7.14 6.09 -3.28
C GLY A 15 -5.85 6.33 -2.54
N THR A 16 -4.81 5.71 -3.07
CA THR A 16 -3.47 5.76 -2.52
C THR A 16 -2.50 6.02 -3.66
N TRP A 17 -1.57 6.92 -3.43
CA TRP A 17 -0.55 7.31 -4.42
C TRP A 17 0.82 7.17 -3.80
N TRP A 18 1.83 6.97 -4.64
CA TRP A 18 3.19 6.75 -4.14
C TRP A 18 4.21 7.40 -5.08
N CYS A 19 5.37 7.72 -4.49
CA CYS A 19 6.54 8.20 -5.25
C CYS A 19 7.79 7.59 -4.64
N ARG A 20 8.83 7.51 -5.44
CA ARG A 20 10.14 7.05 -4.96
C ARG A 20 11.13 8.19 -5.02
N ASP A 21 11.98 8.28 -4.00
CA ASP A 21 13.03 9.29 -3.92
C ASP A 21 13.98 8.86 -2.81
N GLY A 22 15.21 9.32 -2.88
CA GLY A 22 16.17 9.05 -1.81
C GLY A 22 15.91 9.87 -0.57
N ASP A 23 15.10 10.92 -0.67
CA ASP A 23 14.77 11.82 0.43
C ASP A 23 13.32 11.63 0.83
N ALA A 24 13.09 11.41 2.12
CA ALA A 24 11.75 11.14 2.62
C ALA A 24 10.79 12.30 2.35
N ALA A 25 11.22 13.52 2.64
CA ALA A 25 10.35 14.67 2.47
C ALA A 25 9.96 14.84 1.00
N ALA A 26 10.91 14.62 0.09
CA ALA A 26 10.63 14.73 -1.34
C ALA A 26 9.67 13.65 -1.81
N ALA A 27 9.88 12.41 -1.37
CA ALA A 27 9.00 11.31 -1.77
C ALA A 27 7.58 11.52 -1.26
N LEU A 28 7.45 11.92 0.00
CA LEU A 28 6.12 12.11 0.60
C LEU A 28 5.39 13.30 -0.03
N GLU A 29 6.10 14.37 -0.30
CA GLU A 29 5.46 15.53 -0.96
C GLU A 29 5.07 15.19 -2.39
N CYS A 30 5.91 14.44 -3.10
CA CYS A 30 5.58 13.96 -4.44
C CYS A 30 4.29 13.12 -4.41
N ALA A 31 4.20 12.18 -3.49
CA ALA A 31 3.02 11.33 -3.38
C ALA A 31 1.78 12.16 -3.03
N ARG A 32 1.92 13.12 -2.12
CA ARG A 32 0.82 14.00 -1.76
C ARG A 32 0.35 14.81 -2.95
N GLN A 33 1.28 15.34 -3.75
CA GLN A 33 0.94 16.13 -4.92
C GLN A 33 0.22 15.30 -5.98
N LYS A 34 0.71 14.07 -6.23
CA LYS A 34 0.03 13.17 -7.16
C LYS A 34 -1.38 12.87 -6.68
N CYS A 35 -1.53 12.63 -5.39
CA CYS A 35 -2.83 12.37 -4.79
C CYS A 35 -3.76 13.57 -5.02
N SER A 36 -3.30 14.77 -4.74
CA SER A 36 -4.12 15.96 -4.92
C SER A 36 -4.53 16.16 -6.38
N ASP A 37 -3.57 15.96 -7.29
CA ASP A 37 -3.83 16.18 -8.71
C ASP A 37 -4.80 15.15 -9.28
N GLU A 38 -4.66 13.90 -8.86
CA GLU A 38 -5.43 12.81 -9.47
C GLU A 38 -6.74 12.53 -8.77
N SER A 39 -6.92 13.04 -7.56
CA SER A 39 -8.17 12.86 -6.82
C SER A 39 -9.15 14.01 -7.01
N GLY A 40 -8.77 14.99 -7.83
CA GLY A 40 -9.64 16.16 -8.02
C GLY A 40 -9.54 17.16 -6.88
N GLY A 41 -8.39 17.23 -6.22
CA GLY A 41 -8.16 18.21 -5.18
C GLY A 41 -8.59 17.78 -3.78
N GLN A 42 -8.78 16.49 -3.57
CA GLN A 42 -9.10 16.00 -2.24
C GLN A 42 -7.94 16.22 -1.28
N GLU A 43 -8.27 16.26 0.00
CA GLU A 43 -7.24 16.38 1.02
C GLU A 43 -6.46 15.08 1.10
N CYS A 44 -5.13 15.17 1.04
CA CYS A 44 -4.25 14.01 0.97
C CYS A 44 -3.29 14.04 2.13
N PHE A 45 -3.06 12.87 2.72
CA PHE A 45 -2.21 12.75 3.90
C PHE A 45 -1.07 11.78 3.61
N PRO A 46 0.19 12.17 3.85
CA PRO A 46 1.29 11.22 3.81
C PRO A 46 1.07 10.17 4.89
N THR A 47 1.18 8.89 4.51
CA THR A 47 0.83 7.82 5.44
C THR A 47 1.97 6.86 5.74
N ARG A 48 2.96 6.73 4.86
CA ARG A 48 4.02 5.77 5.09
C ARG A 48 5.26 6.10 4.29
N TRP A 49 6.40 5.80 4.87
CA TRP A 49 7.71 5.94 4.24
C TRP A 49 8.54 4.71 4.58
N CYS A 50 9.17 4.10 3.56
CA CYS A 50 10.11 3.00 3.77
C CYS A 50 11.41 3.28 3.03
N TYR A 51 12.52 2.96 3.69
CA TYR A 51 13.84 3.12 3.08
C TYR A 51 14.71 1.95 3.54
N PRO A 52 15.30 1.20 2.60
CA PRO A 52 15.07 1.27 1.16
C PRO A 52 13.65 0.83 0.80
N ALA A 53 13.24 1.15 -0.44
CA ALA A 53 11.86 0.91 -0.85
C ALA A 53 11.45 -0.56 -0.80
N GLY A 54 12.34 -1.45 -1.24
CA GLY A 54 12.01 -2.88 -1.30
C GLY A 54 10.75 -3.13 -2.12
N TRP A 55 10.03 -4.17 -1.75
CA TRP A 55 8.71 -4.46 -2.32
C TRP A 55 7.63 -3.84 -1.46
N SER A 56 6.55 -3.44 -2.09
CA SER A 56 5.40 -2.84 -1.40
C SER A 56 4.11 -3.51 -1.83
N GLY A 57 3.09 -3.37 -1.01
CA GLY A 57 1.78 -3.91 -1.34
C GLY A 57 0.67 -3.06 -0.74
N LEU A 58 -0.45 -3.02 -1.46
CA LEU A 58 -1.65 -2.31 -1.03
C LEU A 58 -2.81 -3.28 -0.93
N MET A 59 -3.59 -3.16 0.14
CA MET A 59 -4.74 -4.01 0.38
C MET A 59 -5.88 -3.17 0.91
N VAL A 60 -7.07 -3.37 0.34
CA VAL A 60 -8.28 -2.72 0.84
C VAL A 60 -8.95 -3.67 1.80
N VAL A 61 -9.18 -3.22 3.02
CA VAL A 61 -9.84 -4.01 4.06
C VAL A 61 -11.25 -3.47 4.23
N TRP A 62 -12.21 -4.37 4.17
CA TRP A 62 -13.63 -4.02 4.32
C TRP A 62 -14.09 -4.28 5.74
N LEU A 63 -14.79 -3.30 6.29
CA LEU A 63 -15.43 -3.41 7.59
C LEU A 63 -16.93 -3.24 7.36
N PRO A 64 -17.77 -3.51 8.38
CA PRO A 64 -19.23 -3.46 8.14
C PRO A 64 -19.74 -2.14 7.59
N GLU A 65 -19.13 -1.01 7.95
CA GLU A 65 -19.65 0.30 7.59
C GLU A 65 -18.70 1.13 6.74
N PHE A 66 -17.48 0.67 6.51
CA PHE A 66 -16.51 1.43 5.73
C PHE A 66 -15.37 0.51 5.29
N HIS A 67 -14.43 1.08 4.57
CA HIS A 67 -13.23 0.35 4.17
C HIS A 67 -12.01 1.22 4.45
N SER A 68 -10.86 0.57 4.50
CA SER A 68 -9.59 1.27 4.67
C SER A 68 -8.53 0.61 3.80
N THR A 69 -7.48 1.36 3.47
CA THR A 69 -6.37 0.83 2.69
C THR A 69 -5.16 0.67 3.60
N HIS A 70 -4.55 -0.49 3.52
CA HIS A 70 -3.35 -0.79 4.28
C HIS A 70 -2.17 -0.96 3.33
N VAL A 71 -1.02 -0.43 3.72
CA VAL A 71 0.18 -0.43 2.90
C VAL A 71 1.30 -1.08 3.68
N VAL A 72 2.02 -1.97 3.01
CA VAL A 72 3.31 -2.47 3.53
C VAL A 72 4.38 -2.10 2.53
N CYS A 73 5.59 -1.88 3.01
CA CYS A 73 6.73 -1.53 2.14
C CYS A 73 8.03 -1.98 2.79
N GLY A 74 9.12 -1.87 2.03
CA GLY A 74 10.41 -2.29 2.54
C GLY A 74 10.55 -3.79 2.66
N MET A 75 9.75 -4.54 1.92
CA MET A 75 9.74 -6.00 2.02
C MET A 75 10.80 -6.61 1.10
N PRO A 76 11.31 -7.80 1.45
CA PRO A 76 12.38 -8.42 0.66
C PRO A 76 11.92 -9.05 -0.65
N GLY A 77 10.65 -9.28 -0.84
CA GLY A 77 10.16 -9.90 -2.06
C GLY A 77 8.66 -10.04 -2.08
N GLU A 78 8.14 -10.63 -3.15
CA GLU A 78 6.70 -10.77 -3.34
C GLU A 78 6.07 -11.63 -2.24
N GLU A 79 6.69 -12.76 -1.93
CA GLU A 79 6.12 -13.69 -0.96
C GLU A 79 6.00 -13.04 0.42
N ALA A 80 7.04 -12.32 0.85
CA ALA A 80 7.00 -11.64 2.14
C ALA A 80 5.94 -10.55 2.15
N THR A 81 5.78 -9.83 1.03
CA THR A 81 4.78 -8.79 0.92
C THR A 81 3.38 -9.37 1.04
N ARG A 82 3.10 -10.47 0.34
CA ARG A 82 1.80 -11.13 0.42
C ARG A 82 1.55 -11.65 1.83
N ALA A 83 2.57 -12.23 2.47
CA ALA A 83 2.43 -12.76 3.82
C ALA A 83 2.12 -11.65 4.82
N ALA A 84 2.77 -10.49 4.67
CA ALA A 84 2.53 -9.35 5.56
C ALA A 84 1.09 -8.85 5.42
N LEU A 85 0.60 -8.73 4.18
CA LEU A 85 -0.77 -8.30 3.95
C LEU A 85 -1.77 -9.30 4.50
N LYS A 86 -1.52 -10.60 4.31
CA LYS A 86 -2.39 -11.63 4.86
C LYS A 86 -2.44 -11.55 6.39
N ALA A 87 -1.28 -11.33 7.02
CA ALA A 87 -1.24 -11.20 8.47
C ALA A 87 -2.07 -10.01 8.96
N ILE A 88 -2.01 -8.89 8.25
CA ILE A 88 -2.83 -7.73 8.59
C ILE A 88 -4.31 -8.06 8.43
N CYS A 89 -4.67 -8.72 7.34
CA CYS A 89 -6.06 -9.09 7.09
C CYS A 89 -6.62 -9.95 8.23
N GLN A 90 -5.80 -10.79 8.80
CA GLN A 90 -6.22 -11.73 9.83
C GLN A 90 -6.01 -11.19 11.25
N SER A 91 -5.68 -9.90 11.38
CA SER A 91 -5.30 -9.35 12.67
C SER A 91 -6.46 -8.82 13.50
N ALA A 92 -7.64 -8.65 12.91
CA ALA A 92 -8.76 -8.05 13.63
C ALA A 92 -10.07 -8.76 13.28
N PRO A 93 -10.88 -9.08 14.29
CA PRO A 93 -12.13 -9.81 14.04
C PRO A 93 -13.20 -9.00 13.32
N GLU A 94 -13.10 -7.67 13.33
CA GLU A 94 -14.10 -6.84 12.67
C GLU A 94 -13.89 -6.76 11.15
N PHE A 95 -12.75 -7.22 10.63
CA PHE A 95 -12.52 -7.21 9.19
C PHE A 95 -13.41 -8.26 8.53
N THR A 96 -14.13 -7.85 7.48
CA THR A 96 -15.06 -8.75 6.79
C THR A 96 -14.49 -9.34 5.51
N SER A 97 -13.60 -8.61 4.85
CA SER A 97 -12.97 -9.08 3.62
C SER A 97 -11.75 -8.22 3.33
N CYS A 98 -10.77 -8.77 2.64
CA CYS A 98 -9.58 -8.03 2.26
C CYS A 98 -9.29 -8.27 0.79
N ASP A 99 -9.11 -7.17 0.04
CA ASP A 99 -8.81 -7.25 -1.38
C ASP A 99 -7.37 -6.79 -1.61
N LEU A 100 -6.55 -7.70 -2.12
CA LEU A 100 -5.20 -7.35 -2.54
C LEU A 100 -5.30 -6.59 -3.85
N ALA A 101 -4.84 -5.35 -3.84
CA ALA A 101 -5.05 -4.46 -4.98
C ALA A 101 -3.81 -4.27 -5.83
N LEU A 102 -2.64 -4.23 -5.22
CA LEU A 102 -1.44 -3.83 -5.95
C LEU A 102 -0.18 -4.32 -5.23
N LEU A 103 0.78 -4.79 -6.01
CA LEU A 103 2.15 -4.96 -5.54
C LEU A 103 3.04 -4.01 -6.33
N ILE A 104 4.09 -3.54 -5.69
CA ILE A 104 5.11 -2.71 -6.35
C ILE A 104 6.42 -3.43 -6.13
N ASP A 105 7.10 -3.79 -7.22
CA ASP A 105 8.31 -4.59 -7.11
C ASP A 105 9.52 -3.72 -6.76
N TYR A 106 10.66 -4.37 -6.63
CA TYR A 106 11.90 -3.72 -6.24
C TYR A 106 12.26 -2.54 -7.16
N ASP A 107 11.90 -2.63 -8.42
CA ASP A 107 12.25 -1.61 -9.41
C ASP A 107 11.16 -0.54 -9.55
N GLY A 108 10.08 -0.65 -8.80
CA GLY A 108 9.01 0.32 -8.86
C GLY A 108 7.96 0.00 -9.91
N ASN A 109 7.89 -1.23 -10.37
CA ASN A 109 6.87 -1.64 -11.34
C ASN A 109 5.62 -2.09 -10.61
N GLU A 110 4.48 -1.59 -11.06
CA GLU A 110 3.21 -1.94 -10.46
C GLU A 110 2.67 -3.23 -11.02
N MET A 111 2.15 -4.06 -10.13
CA MET A 111 1.53 -5.34 -10.48
C MET A 111 0.12 -5.34 -9.90
N PRO A 112 -0.88 -4.91 -10.68
CA PRO A 112 -2.26 -4.90 -10.18
C PRO A 112 -2.75 -6.30 -9.88
N LEU A 113 -3.51 -6.44 -8.81
CA LEU A 113 -4.02 -7.72 -8.37
C LEU A 113 -5.54 -7.65 -8.26
N ASP A 114 -6.17 -8.82 -8.35
CA ASP A 114 -7.60 -8.95 -8.15
C ASP A 114 -7.82 -10.21 -7.32
N GLU A 115 -7.36 -10.16 -6.06
CA GLU A 115 -7.37 -11.31 -5.16
C GLU A 115 -8.03 -10.92 -3.86
N THR A 116 -8.82 -11.84 -3.32
CA THR A 116 -9.52 -11.62 -2.05
C THR A 116 -8.99 -12.61 -1.02
N ILE A 117 -8.75 -12.13 0.19
CA ILE A 117 -8.33 -12.94 1.32
C ILE A 117 -9.46 -12.99 2.33
N ASP A 118 -9.74 -14.17 2.85
CA ASP A 118 -10.70 -14.35 3.94
C ASP A 118 -10.00 -14.02 5.26
N PRO A 119 -10.49 -13.00 6.00
CA PRO A 119 -9.85 -12.63 7.28
C PRO A 119 -9.84 -13.77 8.31
N ARG A 120 -10.71 -14.75 8.15
CA ARG A 120 -10.76 -15.88 9.08
C ARG A 120 -9.79 -16.97 8.72
N GLY A 121 -8.97 -16.74 7.68
CA GLY A 121 -7.96 -17.70 7.31
C GLY A 121 -8.54 -18.99 6.76
N GLY A 122 -9.73 -18.91 6.22
CA GLY A 122 -10.40 -20.10 5.75
C GLY A 122 -9.86 -20.59 4.43
N ALA A 123 -10.73 -21.26 3.70
CA ALA A 123 -10.35 -21.99 2.50
C ALA A 123 -9.93 -21.11 1.35
N ALA A 124 -9.88 -19.83 1.54
CA ALA A 124 -9.46 -18.91 0.49
C ALA A 124 -8.06 -19.24 -0.02
N ASP A 125 -7.36 -20.03 0.69
CA ASP A 125 -5.99 -20.37 0.30
C ASP A 125 -5.92 -21.33 -0.88
#